data_304208a957a0e581e93b7435a7842f54
#
_entry.id   304208a957a0e581e93b7435a7842f54
#
_cell.length_a   1.000
_cell.length_b   1.000
_cell.length_c   1.000
_cell.angle_alpha   90.00
_cell.angle_beta   90.00
_cell.angle_gamma   90.00
#
_symmetry.space_group_name_H-M   'P 1'
#
loop_
_entity.id
_entity.type
_entity.pdbx_description
1 polymer ?
#
loop_
_entity_poly.entity_id
_entity_poly.type
_entity_poly.pdbx_seq_one_letter_code
_entity_poly.pdbx_strand_id
1 'polypeptide(L)'
;ARYVFSASQCGSCHEVAKNKNNLSGYIVKPVKVAQVWQPKSVFNHGKHKDVACAECHKADSSMKSSDVLLPKIEGCQSCHGGEAATDKIPSTCISCHGFHRDDIALMTSLPGKTLQ
;
A
#
# COMPACT_ATOMS: atom_id res chain seq x y z
N ALA A 1 3.81 31.51 1.34
CA ALA A 1 2.74 30.50 1.57
C ALA A 1 1.95 30.22 0.28
N ARG A 2 1.49 31.28 -0.42
CA ARG A 2 0.65 31.11 -1.63
C ARG A 2 1.33 30.32 -2.76
N TYR A 3 2.63 30.50 -2.96
CA TYR A 3 3.41 29.78 -3.97
C TYR A 3 3.58 28.30 -3.61
N VAL A 4 3.92 28.01 -2.35
CA VAL A 4 4.15 26.62 -1.89
C VAL A 4 2.89 25.76 -2.01
N PHE A 5 1.71 26.35 -1.77
CA PHE A 5 0.43 25.64 -1.87
C PHE A 5 -0.25 25.77 -3.25
N SER A 6 0.49 26.20 -4.27
CA SER A 6 -0.03 26.26 -5.64
C SER A 6 -0.16 24.88 -6.27
N ALA A 7 -0.92 24.80 -7.37
CA ALA A 7 -1.08 23.57 -8.13
C ALA A 7 0.23 23.00 -8.70
N SER A 8 1.25 23.86 -8.88
CA SER A 8 2.57 23.45 -9.38
C SER A 8 3.54 22.97 -8.30
N GLN A 9 3.12 22.99 -7.03
CA GLN A 9 3.91 22.55 -5.89
C GLN A 9 3.10 21.51 -5.07
N CYS A 10 2.86 21.76 -3.79
CA CYS A 10 2.12 20.82 -2.93
C CYS A 10 0.72 20.48 -3.48
N GLY A 11 0.07 21.44 -4.15
CA GLY A 11 -1.25 21.24 -4.75
C GLY A 11 -1.28 20.31 -5.97
N SER A 12 -0.11 19.92 -6.52
CA SER A 12 -0.06 18.92 -7.61
C SER A 12 -0.38 17.50 -7.11
N CYS A 13 -0.11 17.23 -5.83
CA CYS A 13 -0.33 15.90 -5.22
C CYS A 13 -1.33 15.94 -4.06
N HIS A 14 -1.50 17.09 -3.42
CA HIS A 14 -2.36 17.26 -2.26
C HIS A 14 -3.55 18.16 -2.55
N GLU A 15 -4.71 17.79 -2.04
CA GLU A 15 -5.86 18.69 -2.02
C GLU A 15 -5.65 19.76 -0.93
N VAL A 16 -5.47 21.00 -1.36
CA VAL A 16 -5.21 22.13 -0.48
C VAL A 16 -6.42 23.04 -0.43
N ALA A 17 -6.94 23.30 0.76
CA ALA A 17 -8.05 24.22 1.00
C ALA A 17 -7.58 25.46 1.76
N LYS A 18 -8.27 26.59 1.56
CA LYS A 18 -8.05 27.80 2.36
C LYS A 18 -8.65 27.57 3.76
N ASN A 19 -7.88 27.96 4.79
CA ASN A 19 -8.34 27.92 6.17
C ASN A 19 -7.83 29.19 6.88
N LYS A 20 -8.75 30.11 7.18
CA LYS A 20 -8.44 31.38 7.83
C LYS A 20 -7.96 31.22 9.30
N ASN A 21 -8.27 30.08 9.91
CA ASN A 21 -7.93 29.78 11.30
C ASN A 21 -6.52 29.16 11.44
N ASN A 22 -5.83 28.93 10.34
CA ASN A 22 -4.47 28.41 10.34
C ASN A 22 -3.49 29.54 10.06
N LEU A 23 -2.34 29.55 10.74
CA LEU A 23 -1.26 30.52 10.57
C LEU A 23 -0.78 30.64 9.11
N SER A 24 -0.76 29.54 8.38
CA SER A 24 -0.42 29.53 6.95
C SER A 24 -1.53 30.04 6.03
N GLY A 25 -2.76 30.14 6.53
CA GLY A 25 -3.96 30.42 5.74
C GLY A 25 -4.45 29.23 4.90
N TYR A 26 -3.82 28.05 5.04
CA TYR A 26 -4.10 26.86 4.26
C TYR A 26 -4.14 25.60 5.13
N ILE A 27 -4.87 24.61 4.69
CA ILE A 27 -4.87 23.26 5.24
C ILE A 27 -4.70 22.26 4.10
N VAL A 28 -3.84 21.30 4.30
CA VAL A 28 -3.68 20.15 3.39
C VAL A 28 -4.65 19.08 3.87
N LYS A 29 -5.57 18.67 3.00
CA LYS A 29 -6.50 17.59 3.34
C LYS A 29 -5.74 16.27 3.44
N PRO A 30 -6.08 15.39 4.40
CA PRO A 30 -5.48 14.06 4.50
C PRO A 30 -5.67 13.29 3.19
N VAL A 31 -4.60 12.70 2.70
CA VAL A 31 -4.66 11.82 1.54
C VAL A 31 -5.26 10.49 1.97
N LYS A 32 -6.34 10.07 1.33
CA LYS A 32 -6.93 8.74 1.54
C LYS A 32 -6.19 7.72 0.68
N VAL A 33 -5.04 7.29 1.16
CA VAL A 33 -4.29 6.19 0.52
C VAL A 33 -4.69 4.88 1.18
N ALA A 34 -4.94 3.86 0.39
CA ALA A 34 -5.13 2.52 0.93
C ALA A 34 -3.86 2.10 1.68
N GLN A 35 -3.97 1.90 2.99
CA GLN A 35 -2.83 1.47 3.81
C GLN A 35 -2.46 0.00 3.56
N VAL A 36 -3.42 -0.79 3.10
CA VAL A 36 -3.25 -2.19 2.76
C VAL A 36 -3.78 -2.41 1.35
N TRP A 37 -2.88 -2.63 0.42
CA TRP A 37 -3.22 -2.84 -1.00
C TRP A 37 -3.78 -4.23 -1.28
N GLN A 38 -3.34 -5.22 -0.52
CA GLN A 38 -3.80 -6.60 -0.63
C GLN A 38 -4.32 -7.09 0.71
N PRO A 39 -5.56 -6.74 1.08
CA PRO A 39 -6.09 -6.97 2.41
C PRO A 39 -6.21 -8.45 2.79
N LYS A 40 -6.28 -9.35 1.81
CA LYS A 40 -6.31 -10.80 2.04
C LYS A 40 -4.96 -11.47 1.85
N SER A 41 -3.89 -10.70 1.68
CA SER A 41 -2.53 -11.23 1.59
C SER A 41 -1.83 -11.14 2.94
N VAL A 42 -1.22 -12.23 3.35
CA VAL A 42 -0.34 -12.30 4.52
C VAL A 42 1.08 -12.09 4.03
N PHE A 43 1.61 -10.88 4.20
CA PHE A 43 2.97 -10.57 3.81
C PHE A 43 3.67 -9.76 4.91
N ASN A 44 4.93 -10.06 5.16
CA ASN A 44 5.75 -9.37 6.15
C ASN A 44 7.13 -9.07 5.57
N HIS A 45 7.44 -7.80 5.34
CA HIS A 45 8.75 -7.34 4.86
C HIS A 45 9.90 -7.79 5.77
N GLY A 46 9.69 -7.83 7.09
CA GLY A 46 10.72 -8.26 8.03
C GLY A 46 11.20 -9.71 7.84
N LYS A 47 10.36 -10.57 7.26
CA LYS A 47 10.75 -11.93 6.87
C LYS A 47 11.55 -11.97 5.56
N HIS A 48 11.56 -10.89 4.80
CA HIS A 48 12.21 -10.75 3.49
C HIS A 48 13.32 -9.67 3.51
N LYS A 49 13.81 -9.32 4.69
CA LYS A 49 14.79 -8.23 4.88
C LYS A 49 16.10 -8.40 4.09
N ASP A 50 16.45 -9.63 3.76
CA ASP A 50 17.68 -9.98 3.03
C ASP A 50 17.45 -10.01 1.50
N VAL A 51 16.22 -9.79 1.04
CA VAL A 51 15.86 -9.66 -0.39
C VAL A 51 15.90 -8.19 -0.78
N ALA A 52 16.58 -7.87 -1.88
CA ALA A 52 16.65 -6.48 -2.33
C ALA A 52 15.28 -5.94 -2.74
N CYS A 53 14.98 -4.69 -2.39
CA CYS A 53 13.68 -4.06 -2.67
C CYS A 53 13.29 -4.16 -4.16
N ALA A 54 14.27 -3.99 -5.06
CA ALA A 54 14.07 -4.04 -6.50
C ALA A 54 13.74 -5.44 -7.06
N GLU A 55 13.97 -6.50 -6.29
CA GLU A 55 13.54 -7.85 -6.70
C GLU A 55 12.02 -7.95 -6.80
N CYS A 56 11.34 -7.29 -5.88
CA CYS A 56 9.88 -7.29 -5.80
C CYS A 56 9.25 -6.01 -6.38
N HIS A 57 9.88 -4.85 -6.20
CA HIS A 57 9.37 -3.55 -6.61
C HIS A 57 10.19 -3.00 -7.78
N LYS A 58 9.67 -3.10 -8.99
CA LYS A 58 10.37 -2.68 -10.22
C LYS A 58 10.29 -1.17 -10.44
N ALA A 59 10.78 -0.38 -9.47
CA ALA A 59 10.72 1.08 -9.50
C ALA A 59 11.54 1.67 -10.66
N ASP A 60 12.68 1.08 -10.98
CA ASP A 60 13.59 1.56 -12.03
C ASP A 60 12.95 1.55 -13.43
N SER A 61 11.97 0.70 -13.66
CA SER A 61 11.23 0.60 -14.92
C SER A 61 9.90 1.35 -14.92
N SER A 62 9.52 1.95 -13.80
CA SER A 62 8.29 2.72 -13.67
C SER A 62 8.47 4.13 -14.23
N MET A 63 7.57 4.53 -15.11
CA MET A 63 7.58 5.84 -15.74
C MET A 63 6.43 6.74 -15.28
N LYS A 64 5.52 6.23 -14.47
CA LYS A 64 4.34 6.95 -14.01
C LYS A 64 4.14 6.81 -12.50
N SER A 65 3.79 7.90 -11.84
CA SER A 65 3.45 7.90 -10.41
C SER A 65 2.20 7.09 -10.06
N SER A 66 1.39 6.74 -11.06
CA SER A 66 0.22 5.88 -10.91
C SER A 66 0.51 4.38 -10.99
N ASP A 67 1.75 4.00 -11.29
CA ASP A 67 2.12 2.59 -11.41
C ASP A 67 2.08 1.92 -10.04
N VAL A 68 1.38 0.80 -9.97
CA VAL A 68 1.31 -0.03 -8.75
C VAL A 68 2.47 -1.01 -8.79
N LEU A 69 3.50 -0.75 -7.99
CA LEU A 69 4.74 -1.51 -7.97
C LEU A 69 4.67 -2.75 -7.06
N LEU A 70 3.54 -3.43 -7.02
CA LEU A 70 3.40 -4.68 -6.28
C LEU A 70 3.87 -5.86 -7.15
N PRO A 71 4.60 -6.81 -6.56
CA PRO A 71 5.04 -7.99 -7.30
C PRO A 71 3.83 -8.84 -7.70
N LYS A 72 3.93 -9.50 -8.84
CA LYS A 72 2.99 -10.53 -9.26
C LYS A 72 3.29 -11.83 -8.52
N ILE A 73 2.34 -12.76 -8.53
CA ILE A 73 2.46 -14.07 -7.86
C ILE A 73 3.68 -14.86 -8.30
N GLU A 74 4.08 -14.73 -9.54
CA GLU A 74 5.27 -15.39 -10.10
C GLU A 74 6.55 -14.98 -9.37
N GLY A 75 6.64 -13.72 -8.91
CA GLY A 75 7.73 -13.23 -8.09
C GLY A 75 7.81 -13.96 -6.75
N CYS A 76 6.69 -14.22 -6.12
CA CYS A 76 6.63 -15.01 -4.88
C CYS A 76 7.00 -16.46 -5.14
N GLN A 77 6.50 -17.04 -6.22
CA GLN A 77 6.72 -18.45 -6.60
C GLN A 77 8.15 -18.75 -7.07
N SER A 78 8.97 -17.73 -7.32
CA SER A 78 10.40 -17.96 -7.59
C SER A 78 11.12 -18.59 -6.40
N CYS A 79 10.71 -18.25 -5.17
CA CYS A 79 11.26 -18.78 -3.92
C CYS A 79 10.28 -19.68 -3.16
N HIS A 80 8.98 -19.43 -3.25
CA HIS A 80 7.94 -20.20 -2.58
C HIS A 80 7.36 -21.28 -3.50
N GLY A 81 7.37 -22.54 -3.02
CA GLY A 81 6.75 -23.67 -3.71
C GLY A 81 5.42 -24.08 -3.07
N GLY A 82 4.90 -25.24 -3.49
CA GLY A 82 3.77 -25.88 -2.82
C GLY A 82 4.16 -26.49 -1.48
N GLU A 83 3.19 -27.07 -0.77
CA GLU A 83 3.39 -27.67 0.55
C GLU A 83 4.47 -28.78 0.57
N ALA A 84 4.58 -29.54 -0.51
CA ALA A 84 5.56 -30.60 -0.66
C ALA A 84 6.85 -30.18 -1.40
N ALA A 85 7.08 -28.87 -1.57
CA ALA A 85 8.27 -28.40 -2.26
C ALA A 85 9.55 -28.75 -1.48
N THR A 86 10.56 -29.27 -2.17
CA THR A 86 11.86 -29.64 -1.61
C THR A 86 12.98 -28.73 -2.10
N ASP A 87 12.79 -28.11 -3.23
CA ASP A 87 13.73 -27.18 -3.90
C ASP A 87 13.41 -25.70 -3.62
N LYS A 88 12.27 -25.43 -2.99
CA LYS A 88 11.78 -24.09 -2.62
C LYS A 88 11.28 -24.08 -1.20
N ILE A 89 10.95 -22.89 -0.70
CA ILE A 89 10.31 -22.71 0.61
C ILE A 89 8.92 -23.33 0.56
N PRO A 90 8.64 -24.41 1.32
CA PRO A 90 7.31 -25.01 1.36
C PRO A 90 6.26 -24.00 1.84
N SER A 91 5.18 -23.88 1.13
CA SER A 91 4.13 -22.91 1.43
C SER A 91 2.76 -23.48 1.16
N THR A 92 1.83 -23.24 2.07
CA THR A 92 0.42 -23.59 1.94
C THR A 92 -0.39 -22.38 1.47
N CYS A 93 -1.66 -22.59 1.13
CA CYS A 93 -2.54 -21.47 0.74
C CYS A 93 -2.63 -20.40 1.83
N ILE A 94 -2.69 -20.81 3.12
CA ILE A 94 -2.79 -19.88 4.25
C ILE A 94 -1.48 -19.17 4.58
N SER A 95 -0.35 -19.61 4.04
CA SER A 95 0.93 -18.87 4.18
C SER A 95 0.91 -17.53 3.44
N CYS A 96 0.07 -17.43 2.40
CA CYS A 96 -0.05 -16.25 1.56
C CYS A 96 -1.45 -15.61 1.62
N HIS A 97 -2.49 -16.39 1.89
CA HIS A 97 -3.87 -15.94 1.89
C HIS A 97 -4.50 -15.96 3.28
N GLY A 98 -4.95 -14.79 3.75
CA GLY A 98 -5.75 -14.66 4.97
C GLY A 98 -7.23 -14.84 4.65
N PHE A 99 -7.81 -15.98 5.04
CA PHE A 99 -9.22 -16.29 4.76
C PHE A 99 -10.19 -15.67 5.77
N HIS A 100 -9.81 -15.61 7.04
CA HIS A 100 -10.62 -15.10 8.15
C HIS A 100 -9.82 -14.07 8.95
N ARG A 101 -9.59 -12.89 8.35
CA ARG A 101 -8.93 -11.79 9.03
C ARG A 101 -9.96 -10.74 9.43
N ASP A 102 -10.41 -10.82 10.67
CA ASP A 102 -11.38 -9.87 11.24
C ASP A 102 -10.77 -8.46 11.42
N ASP A 103 -9.45 -8.38 11.55
CA ASP A 103 -8.69 -7.13 11.61
C ASP A 103 -8.79 -6.29 10.33
N ILE A 104 -9.10 -6.91 9.19
CA ILE A 104 -9.29 -6.20 7.92
C ILE A 104 -10.70 -5.60 7.79
N ALA A 105 -11.70 -6.22 8.40
CA ALA A 105 -13.08 -5.74 8.37
C ALA A 105 -13.20 -4.33 9.00
N LEU A 106 -12.35 -4.01 9.98
CA LEU A 106 -12.34 -2.71 10.65
C LEU A 106 -11.78 -1.57 9.79
N MET A 107 -11.00 -1.88 8.75
CA MET A 107 -10.42 -0.85 7.87
C MET A 107 -11.36 -0.43 6.73
N THR A 108 -12.42 -1.18 6.48
CA THR A 108 -13.43 -0.85 5.46
C THR A 108 -14.60 -0.03 6.01
N SER A 109 -14.72 0.11 7.32
CA SER A 109 -15.70 1.00 7.93
C SER A 109 -15.25 2.45 7.81
N LEU A 110 -15.69 3.12 6.75
CA LEU A 110 -15.64 4.57 6.67
C LEU A 110 -16.41 5.14 7.89
N PRO A 111 -15.86 6.13 8.60
CA PRO A 111 -16.62 6.80 9.65
C PRO A 111 -17.84 7.45 9.01
N GLY A 112 -19.03 6.94 9.32
CA GLY A 112 -20.29 7.56 8.89
C GLY A 112 -21.39 6.66 8.34
N LYS A 113 -21.26 5.33 8.34
CA LYS A 113 -22.41 4.45 8.05
C LYS A 113 -22.55 3.39 9.12
N THR A 114 -23.46 3.66 10.06
CA THR A 114 -24.06 2.64 10.92
C THR A 114 -24.91 1.75 10.00
N LEU A 115 -24.56 0.50 9.88
CA LEU A 115 -25.45 -0.50 9.29
C LEU A 115 -26.54 -0.80 10.32
N GLN A 116 -27.79 -0.46 10.00
CA GLN A 116 -28.98 -0.98 10.65
C GLN A 116 -29.28 -2.39 10.14
#